data_c21908f7127c1f1d39ff81978d124112
#
_entry.id   c21908f7127c1f1d39ff81978d124112
#
_cell.length_a   1.000
_cell.length_b   1.000
_cell.length_c   1.000
_cell.angle_alpha   90.00
_cell.angle_beta   90.00
_cell.angle_gamma   90.00
#
_symmetry.space_group_name_H-M   'P 1'
#
loop_
_entity.id
_entity.type
_entity.pdbx_description
1 polymer ?
#
loop_
_entity_poly.entity_id
_entity_poly.type
_entity_poly.pdbx_seq_one_letter_code
_entity_poly.pdbx_strand_id
1 'polypeptide(L)'
;MKFFKVLDTKEAKKIVKDNIEAAALKVTSRKTSDAVGYTVSDDVFSTEKYPPYNRSTVDGYAVFSGDVACAGSSVPSVMKITGRVRIGEKPGVCVKSGDCVAIPTGGVVPDGANAVVMIEDVEVLDDEIAVYRPVKPWENVIRCGEELDKGSVVMNRGSIITPVAAGALAGLGIWRVDVFDGIKISVISTGDELVDVSSDASDGKIRDVNTTLLSAAIKKDGFDLVFTARTKDDENEIRNAVSTAVSKSDVVLISGGSSVGAKDFTERVLSDGEILMHGLAMKPGKPTILAKIDKTLVVGLPGNPYAAYMVYNEIISSVVKEIRGQKEKTLDCFSACNFPSVPGRTTLQLVNVAFDGTRYVATPVFLKSANLITAMSANGYVRISKDEEGIYKDAPLKVIPLEL
;
A
#
# COMPACT_ATOMS: atom_id res chain seq x y z
N MET A 1 13.49 -36.44 -23.71
CA MET A 1 13.45 -34.97 -23.61
C MET A 1 12.03 -34.58 -23.21
N LYS A 2 11.78 -34.19 -21.96
CA LYS A 2 10.52 -33.56 -21.60
C LYS A 2 10.51 -32.16 -22.23
N PHE A 3 9.54 -31.87 -23.07
CA PHE A 3 9.37 -30.54 -23.67
C PHE A 3 9.07 -29.56 -22.53
N PHE A 4 9.89 -28.53 -22.35
CA PHE A 4 9.64 -27.43 -21.45
C PHE A 4 8.36 -26.71 -21.87
N LYS A 5 7.36 -26.68 -21.02
CA LYS A 5 6.14 -25.90 -21.24
C LYS A 5 6.43 -24.45 -20.80
N VAL A 6 7.08 -23.70 -21.68
CA VAL A 6 7.31 -22.27 -21.48
C VAL A 6 5.97 -21.54 -21.66
N LEU A 7 5.53 -20.86 -20.61
CA LEU A 7 4.29 -20.07 -20.61
C LEU A 7 4.59 -18.58 -20.58
N ASP A 8 3.67 -17.78 -21.06
CA ASP A 8 3.77 -16.33 -20.94
C ASP A 8 3.36 -15.85 -19.54
N THR A 9 3.59 -14.56 -19.26
CA THR A 9 3.31 -13.98 -17.94
C THR A 9 1.82 -14.01 -17.58
N LYS A 10 0.91 -13.92 -18.54
CA LYS A 10 -0.54 -13.95 -18.29
C LYS A 10 -0.99 -15.35 -17.89
N GLU A 11 -0.49 -16.37 -18.59
CA GLU A 11 -0.77 -17.78 -18.27
C GLU A 11 -0.18 -18.14 -16.90
N ALA A 12 1.05 -17.72 -16.61
CA ALA A 12 1.68 -17.95 -15.31
C ALA A 12 0.91 -17.28 -14.17
N LYS A 13 0.49 -16.03 -14.33
CA LYS A 13 -0.35 -15.31 -13.35
C LYS A 13 -1.69 -16.02 -13.10
N LYS A 14 -2.30 -16.56 -14.16
CA LYS A 14 -3.54 -17.35 -14.02
C LYS A 14 -3.31 -18.61 -13.17
N ILE A 15 -2.24 -19.37 -13.46
CA ILE A 15 -1.88 -20.56 -12.65
C ILE A 15 -1.69 -20.16 -11.17
N VAL A 16 -0.95 -19.09 -10.91
CA VAL A 16 -0.75 -18.61 -9.53
C VAL A 16 -2.08 -18.27 -8.89
N LYS A 17 -2.92 -17.47 -9.56
CA LYS A 17 -4.25 -17.09 -9.07
C LYS A 17 -5.07 -18.31 -8.67
N ASP A 18 -5.20 -19.28 -9.58
CA ASP A 18 -6.01 -20.49 -9.38
C ASP A 18 -5.53 -21.33 -8.16
N ASN A 19 -4.25 -21.21 -7.77
CA ASN A 19 -3.68 -21.98 -6.67
C ASN A 19 -3.62 -21.23 -5.32
N ILE A 20 -3.64 -19.89 -5.30
CA ILE A 20 -3.50 -19.10 -4.06
C ILE A 20 -4.71 -18.24 -3.73
N GLU A 21 -5.74 -18.18 -4.57
CA GLU A 21 -6.89 -17.28 -4.39
C GLU A 21 -7.56 -17.46 -3.04
N ALA A 22 -7.82 -18.71 -2.63
CA ALA A 22 -8.43 -19.01 -1.33
C ALA A 22 -7.58 -18.53 -0.14
N ALA A 23 -6.24 -18.60 -0.24
CA ALA A 23 -5.33 -18.08 0.77
C ALA A 23 -5.29 -16.54 0.75
N ALA A 24 -5.27 -15.94 -0.44
CA ALA A 24 -5.22 -14.50 -0.63
C ALA A 24 -6.47 -13.77 -0.12
N LEU A 25 -7.62 -14.44 -0.11
CA LEU A 25 -8.92 -13.92 0.33
C LEU A 25 -9.26 -14.22 1.80
N LYS A 26 -8.38 -14.84 2.58
CA LYS A 26 -8.59 -14.98 4.02
C LYS A 26 -8.72 -13.62 4.68
N VAL A 27 -9.69 -13.48 5.58
CA VAL A 27 -10.01 -12.22 6.26
C VAL A 27 -9.80 -12.38 7.76
N THR A 28 -9.31 -11.33 8.39
CA THR A 28 -9.16 -11.22 9.83
C THR A 28 -9.61 -9.84 10.30
N SER A 29 -10.23 -9.78 11.49
CA SER A 29 -10.60 -8.51 12.10
C SER A 29 -9.48 -8.01 13.00
N ARG A 30 -8.96 -6.80 12.74
CA ARG A 30 -7.88 -6.18 13.51
C ARG A 30 -8.35 -4.90 14.19
N LYS A 31 -7.71 -4.53 15.31
CA LYS A 31 -7.88 -3.17 15.83
C LYS A 31 -7.37 -2.18 14.79
N THR A 32 -8.07 -1.07 14.63
CA THR A 32 -7.71 -0.05 13.62
C THR A 32 -6.28 0.46 13.79
N SER A 33 -5.80 0.58 15.04
CA SER A 33 -4.39 0.93 15.35
C SER A 33 -3.37 -0.07 14.82
N ASP A 34 -3.74 -1.36 14.77
CA ASP A 34 -2.86 -2.47 14.41
C ASP A 34 -3.05 -2.89 12.94
N ALA A 35 -3.92 -2.19 12.22
CA ALA A 35 -4.30 -2.49 10.85
C ALA A 35 -3.55 -1.65 9.80
N VAL A 36 -2.68 -0.72 10.24
CA VAL A 36 -1.87 0.10 9.31
C VAL A 36 -0.97 -0.80 8.46
N GLY A 37 -0.98 -0.56 7.14
CA GLY A 37 -0.27 -1.38 6.14
C GLY A 37 -1.07 -2.58 5.61
N TYR A 38 -2.16 -2.97 6.28
CA TYR A 38 -3.05 -4.02 5.77
C TYR A 38 -4.03 -3.48 4.74
N THR A 39 -4.58 -4.40 3.93
CA THR A 39 -5.55 -4.11 2.88
C THR A 39 -6.95 -4.43 3.36
N VAL A 40 -7.87 -3.49 3.22
CA VAL A 40 -9.29 -3.64 3.59
C VAL A 40 -9.94 -4.71 2.73
N SER A 41 -10.68 -5.64 3.36
CA SER A 41 -11.34 -6.78 2.69
C SER A 41 -12.67 -6.42 2.04
N ASP A 42 -13.37 -5.43 2.57
CA ASP A 42 -14.68 -4.97 2.12
C ASP A 42 -14.78 -3.44 2.22
N ASP A 43 -15.78 -2.86 1.55
CA ASP A 43 -16.05 -1.43 1.69
C ASP A 43 -16.40 -1.08 3.14
N VAL A 44 -15.76 -0.07 3.69
CA VAL A 44 -16.03 0.45 5.04
C VAL A 44 -16.96 1.65 4.93
N PHE A 45 -18.08 1.59 5.64
CA PHE A 45 -19.09 2.63 5.62
C PHE A 45 -19.10 3.41 6.93
N SER A 46 -19.39 4.69 6.85
CA SER A 46 -19.62 5.52 8.03
C SER A 46 -20.90 5.10 8.75
N THR A 47 -20.81 4.92 10.06
CA THR A 47 -21.95 4.61 10.94
C THR A 47 -22.71 5.86 11.39
N GLU A 48 -22.10 7.05 11.25
CA GLU A 48 -22.60 8.35 11.69
C GLU A 48 -22.19 9.46 10.75
N LYS A 49 -22.74 10.66 10.95
CA LYS A 49 -22.27 11.88 10.28
C LYS A 49 -20.96 12.35 10.89
N TYR A 50 -20.07 12.94 10.07
CA TYR A 50 -18.85 13.52 10.58
C TYR A 50 -18.65 14.96 10.06
N PRO A 51 -18.38 15.93 10.96
CA PRO A 51 -18.48 15.78 12.42
C PRO A 51 -19.92 15.50 12.89
N PRO A 52 -20.10 14.92 14.11
CA PRO A 52 -21.43 14.52 14.59
C PRO A 52 -22.31 15.69 15.02
N TYR A 53 -21.75 16.89 15.14
CA TYR A 53 -22.44 18.15 15.52
C TYR A 53 -21.75 19.35 14.92
N ASN A 54 -22.47 20.51 14.89
CA ASN A 54 -21.89 21.79 14.50
C ASN A 54 -20.87 22.22 15.56
N ARG A 55 -19.64 22.60 15.14
CA ARG A 55 -18.56 23.01 16.07
C ARG A 55 -17.89 24.27 15.61
N SER A 56 -17.46 25.10 16.55
CA SER A 56 -16.68 26.30 16.27
C SER A 56 -15.27 25.95 15.78
N THR A 57 -14.77 26.71 14.82
CA THR A 57 -13.38 26.66 14.36
C THR A 57 -12.47 27.66 15.08
N VAL A 58 -13.05 28.56 15.86
CA VAL A 58 -12.35 29.69 16.52
C VAL A 58 -12.85 29.85 17.94
N ASP A 59 -12.08 30.57 18.77
CA ASP A 59 -12.55 31.11 20.04
C ASP A 59 -13.37 32.36 19.79
N GLY A 60 -14.53 32.49 20.45
CA GLY A 60 -15.40 33.65 20.22
C GLY A 60 -16.78 33.51 20.83
N TYR A 61 -17.78 34.00 20.11
CA TYR A 61 -19.18 34.05 20.53
C TYR A 61 -20.09 33.50 19.47
N ALA A 62 -20.85 32.48 19.82
CA ALA A 62 -21.90 31.91 18.97
C ALA A 62 -23.08 32.87 18.92
N VAL A 63 -23.52 33.23 17.70
CA VAL A 63 -24.56 34.21 17.42
C VAL A 63 -25.51 33.73 16.33
N PHE A 64 -26.70 34.33 16.25
CA PHE A 64 -27.48 34.31 15.03
C PHE A 64 -26.92 35.38 14.06
N SER A 65 -26.42 34.99 12.91
CA SER A 65 -25.75 35.89 11.95
C SER A 65 -26.62 37.07 11.49
N GLY A 66 -27.96 36.90 11.52
CA GLY A 66 -28.89 38.00 11.18
C GLY A 66 -28.82 39.18 12.16
N ASP A 67 -28.52 38.93 13.43
CA ASP A 67 -28.47 39.97 14.48
C ASP A 67 -27.20 40.85 14.36
N VAL A 68 -26.17 40.36 13.71
CA VAL A 68 -24.90 41.08 13.48
C VAL A 68 -24.69 41.50 12.02
N ALA A 69 -25.70 41.31 11.18
CA ALA A 69 -25.58 41.60 9.73
C ALA A 69 -25.29 43.05 9.41
N CYS A 70 -25.69 43.98 10.31
CA CYS A 70 -25.45 45.43 10.17
C CYS A 70 -24.28 45.93 11.04
N ALA A 71 -23.52 45.04 11.68
CA ALA A 71 -22.38 45.42 12.49
C ALA A 71 -21.31 46.14 11.65
N GLY A 72 -20.74 47.18 12.18
CA GLY A 72 -19.68 47.95 11.52
C GLY A 72 -18.82 48.69 12.53
N SER A 73 -17.66 49.17 12.08
CA SER A 73 -16.68 49.86 12.93
C SER A 73 -17.23 51.15 13.60
N SER A 74 -18.23 51.82 12.98
CA SER A 74 -18.86 53.02 13.52
C SER A 74 -20.13 52.72 14.31
N VAL A 75 -20.81 51.62 14.04
CA VAL A 75 -22.07 51.21 14.67
C VAL A 75 -21.98 49.69 14.95
N PRO A 76 -21.48 49.30 16.15
CA PRO A 76 -21.41 47.90 16.52
C PRO A 76 -22.80 47.32 16.80
N SER A 77 -22.99 46.03 16.60
CA SER A 77 -24.14 45.28 17.12
C SER A 77 -23.85 44.87 18.59
N VAL A 78 -24.72 45.21 19.51
CA VAL A 78 -24.58 44.86 20.94
C VAL A 78 -25.36 43.54 21.19
N MET A 79 -24.73 42.55 21.83
CA MET A 79 -25.28 41.23 22.08
C MET A 79 -25.09 40.90 23.57
N LYS A 80 -26.12 40.30 24.20
CA LYS A 80 -26.04 39.88 25.60
C LYS A 80 -25.40 38.49 25.74
N ILE A 81 -24.44 38.34 26.63
CA ILE A 81 -23.82 37.06 26.96
C ILE A 81 -24.75 36.28 27.88
N THR A 82 -25.37 35.21 27.36
CA THR A 82 -26.36 34.39 28.10
C THR A 82 -25.78 33.08 28.61
N GLY A 83 -24.51 32.78 28.28
CA GLY A 83 -23.87 31.54 28.72
C GLY A 83 -22.48 31.31 28.13
N ARG A 84 -21.94 30.17 28.47
CA ARG A 84 -20.64 29.70 27.94
C ARG A 84 -20.71 28.20 27.59
N VAL A 85 -20.17 27.81 26.44
CA VAL A 85 -19.97 26.42 26.06
C VAL A 85 -18.69 25.90 26.71
N ARG A 86 -18.74 24.67 27.21
CA ARG A 86 -17.57 23.93 27.65
C ARG A 86 -17.22 22.83 26.64
N ILE A 87 -15.94 22.60 26.44
CA ILE A 87 -15.47 21.52 25.56
C ILE A 87 -15.91 20.17 26.14
N GLY A 88 -16.47 19.29 25.28
CA GLY A 88 -16.92 17.97 25.69
C GLY A 88 -18.32 17.93 26.30
N GLU A 89 -19.01 19.06 26.44
CA GLU A 89 -20.36 19.14 26.95
C GLU A 89 -21.35 19.60 25.86
N LYS A 90 -22.57 19.05 25.88
CA LYS A 90 -23.65 19.58 25.07
C LYS A 90 -24.10 20.91 25.64
N PRO A 91 -24.24 22.00 24.84
CA PRO A 91 -24.74 23.27 25.33
C PRO A 91 -26.12 23.15 25.99
N GLY A 92 -26.25 23.63 27.21
CA GLY A 92 -27.53 23.71 27.93
C GLY A 92 -28.31 25.00 27.64
N VAL A 93 -27.82 25.84 26.73
CA VAL A 93 -28.35 27.16 26.40
C VAL A 93 -28.72 27.24 24.91
N CYS A 94 -29.70 28.07 24.58
CA CYS A 94 -30.15 28.35 23.23
C CYS A 94 -29.95 29.84 22.95
N VAL A 95 -29.40 30.19 21.79
CA VAL A 95 -29.23 31.59 21.36
C VAL A 95 -30.55 32.10 20.82
N LYS A 96 -31.04 33.21 21.42
CA LYS A 96 -32.21 33.96 20.93
C LYS A 96 -31.72 35.25 20.24
N SER A 97 -32.63 35.96 19.55
CA SER A 97 -32.28 37.23 18.95
C SER A 97 -31.75 38.21 20.01
N GLY A 98 -30.61 38.84 19.77
CA GLY A 98 -29.90 39.71 20.67
C GLY A 98 -29.01 39.02 21.72
N ASP A 99 -29.02 37.68 21.77
CA ASP A 99 -28.17 36.91 22.68
C ASP A 99 -26.90 36.38 21.97
N CYS A 100 -25.85 36.16 22.74
CA CYS A 100 -24.69 35.39 22.33
C CYS A 100 -24.24 34.43 23.42
N VAL A 101 -23.45 33.43 23.02
CA VAL A 101 -22.89 32.43 23.94
C VAL A 101 -21.38 32.32 23.72
N ALA A 102 -20.57 32.52 24.76
CA ALA A 102 -19.13 32.34 24.67
C ALA A 102 -18.78 30.87 24.29
N ILE A 103 -17.97 30.69 23.26
CA ILE A 103 -17.64 29.37 22.74
C ILE A 103 -16.15 29.26 22.43
N PRO A 104 -15.48 28.20 22.92
CA PRO A 104 -14.10 27.89 22.55
C PRO A 104 -14.04 27.16 21.20
N THR A 105 -12.88 27.16 20.57
CA THR A 105 -12.55 26.32 19.42
C THR A 105 -12.88 24.85 19.71
N GLY A 106 -13.59 24.19 18.79
CA GLY A 106 -14.07 22.81 18.97
C GLY A 106 -15.34 22.69 19.82
N GLY A 107 -15.83 23.76 20.40
CA GLY A 107 -17.09 23.79 21.16
C GLY A 107 -18.29 23.50 20.28
N VAL A 108 -19.31 22.83 20.83
CA VAL A 108 -20.58 22.56 20.16
C VAL A 108 -21.36 23.87 20.01
N VAL A 109 -21.74 24.22 18.79
CA VAL A 109 -22.54 25.44 18.52
C VAL A 109 -23.95 25.26 19.12
N PRO A 110 -24.41 26.17 20.01
CA PRO A 110 -25.74 26.08 20.61
C PRO A 110 -26.85 26.19 19.56
N ASP A 111 -27.98 25.58 19.88
CA ASP A 111 -29.21 25.76 19.10
C ASP A 111 -29.55 27.25 19.01
N GLY A 112 -30.05 27.70 17.85
CA GLY A 112 -30.36 29.11 17.56
C GLY A 112 -29.18 29.90 17.00
N ALA A 113 -27.94 29.50 17.24
CA ALA A 113 -26.77 30.10 16.60
C ALA A 113 -26.47 29.44 15.26
N ASN A 114 -26.00 30.24 14.29
CA ASN A 114 -25.57 29.76 12.97
C ASN A 114 -24.24 30.39 12.51
N ALA A 115 -23.53 31.08 13.40
CA ALA A 115 -22.20 31.62 13.14
C ALA A 115 -21.45 31.84 14.45
N VAL A 116 -20.12 31.99 14.36
CA VAL A 116 -19.28 32.40 15.49
C VAL A 116 -18.51 33.66 15.10
N VAL A 117 -18.65 34.71 15.93
CA VAL A 117 -17.81 35.90 15.83
C VAL A 117 -16.52 35.62 16.58
N MET A 118 -15.37 35.91 15.97
CA MET A 118 -14.05 35.74 16.60
C MET A 118 -13.89 36.68 17.79
N ILE A 119 -13.16 36.25 18.79
CA ILE A 119 -12.89 37.08 20.00
C ILE A 119 -12.15 38.40 19.65
N GLU A 120 -11.38 38.39 18.57
CA GLU A 120 -10.65 39.55 18.05
C GLU A 120 -11.55 40.59 17.39
N ASP A 121 -12.78 40.22 16.98
CA ASP A 121 -13.75 41.08 16.30
C ASP A 121 -14.78 41.67 17.29
N VAL A 122 -14.62 41.50 18.58
CA VAL A 122 -15.56 41.97 19.62
C VAL A 122 -14.86 42.75 20.73
N GLU A 123 -15.62 43.68 21.36
CA GLU A 123 -15.28 44.29 22.63
C GLU A 123 -16.22 43.77 23.74
N VAL A 124 -15.68 43.30 24.83
CA VAL A 124 -16.48 42.75 25.93
C VAL A 124 -16.78 43.90 26.91
N LEU A 125 -18.08 44.08 27.21
CA LEU A 125 -18.62 45.14 28.06
C LEU A 125 -19.49 44.47 29.13
N ASP A 126 -18.87 44.12 30.25
CA ASP A 126 -19.48 43.38 31.38
C ASP A 126 -20.20 42.09 30.92
N ASP A 127 -21.53 42.11 30.83
CA ASP A 127 -22.39 41.00 30.41
C ASP A 127 -22.85 41.08 28.94
N GLU A 128 -22.24 41.97 28.16
CA GLU A 128 -22.51 42.20 26.75
C GLU A 128 -21.24 42.14 25.92
N ILE A 129 -21.40 42.01 24.59
CA ILE A 129 -20.34 42.23 23.61
C ILE A 129 -20.78 43.25 22.59
N ALA A 130 -19.84 44.09 22.14
CA ALA A 130 -20.01 44.91 20.93
C ALA A 130 -19.28 44.24 19.78
N VAL A 131 -20.03 43.91 18.74
CA VAL A 131 -19.53 43.21 17.50
C VAL A 131 -19.31 44.27 16.45
N TYR A 132 -18.08 44.41 15.93
CA TYR A 132 -17.69 45.44 14.96
C TYR A 132 -17.64 44.94 13.52
N ARG A 133 -17.81 43.60 13.31
CA ARG A 133 -17.76 43.01 11.97
C ARG A 133 -18.92 42.03 11.76
N PRO A 134 -19.66 42.12 10.64
CA PRO A 134 -20.70 41.18 10.32
C PRO A 134 -20.10 39.80 10.01
N VAL A 135 -20.80 38.74 10.36
CA VAL A 135 -20.45 37.35 9.99
C VAL A 135 -21.57 36.75 9.12
N LYS A 136 -21.18 35.96 8.14
CA LYS A 136 -22.10 35.22 7.27
C LYS A 136 -22.68 34.01 8.00
N PRO A 137 -23.87 33.51 7.54
CA PRO A 137 -24.35 32.21 8.01
C PRO A 137 -23.28 31.14 7.86
N TRP A 138 -23.01 30.38 8.93
CA TRP A 138 -22.03 29.30 9.05
C TRP A 138 -20.56 29.76 9.01
N GLU A 139 -20.28 31.06 9.08
CA GLU A 139 -18.91 31.54 9.23
C GLU A 139 -18.34 31.04 10.55
N ASN A 140 -17.09 30.52 10.52
CA ASN A 140 -16.38 29.93 11.64
C ASN A 140 -17.06 28.71 12.28
N VAL A 141 -17.91 27.98 11.53
CA VAL A 141 -18.59 26.77 11.98
C VAL A 141 -18.37 25.66 10.99
N ILE A 142 -17.85 24.51 11.45
CA ILE A 142 -17.91 23.25 10.72
C ILE A 142 -19.27 22.62 11.03
N ARG A 143 -20.04 22.34 9.98
CA ARG A 143 -21.41 21.83 10.15
C ARG A 143 -21.42 20.32 10.36
N CYS A 144 -22.41 19.84 11.09
CA CYS A 144 -22.71 18.42 11.22
C CYS A 144 -22.82 17.76 9.84
N GLY A 145 -22.03 16.71 9.58
CA GLY A 145 -22.03 15.98 8.32
C GLY A 145 -21.32 16.69 7.16
N GLU A 146 -20.61 17.79 7.40
CA GLU A 146 -19.95 18.55 6.33
C GLU A 146 -18.84 17.78 5.62
N GLU A 147 -18.13 16.90 6.35
CA GLU A 147 -17.09 16.06 5.79
C GLU A 147 -17.64 14.72 5.26
N LEU A 148 -18.64 14.14 5.98
CA LEU A 148 -19.14 12.82 5.66
C LEU A 148 -20.55 12.57 6.19
N ASP A 149 -21.43 12.08 5.33
CA ASP A 149 -22.76 11.64 5.74
C ASP A 149 -22.74 10.18 6.23
N LYS A 150 -23.72 9.83 7.07
CA LYS A 150 -23.96 8.44 7.48
C LYS A 150 -24.22 7.55 6.26
N GLY A 151 -23.57 6.39 6.19
CA GLY A 151 -23.69 5.43 5.10
C GLY A 151 -22.78 5.73 3.90
N SER A 152 -21.99 6.80 3.95
CA SER A 152 -20.98 7.07 2.93
C SER A 152 -19.81 6.06 3.03
N VAL A 153 -19.22 5.75 1.89
CA VAL A 153 -18.00 4.91 1.84
C VAL A 153 -16.82 5.71 2.38
N VAL A 154 -16.18 5.21 3.43
CA VAL A 154 -14.97 5.77 4.03
C VAL A 154 -13.72 5.20 3.37
N MET A 155 -13.72 3.90 3.12
CA MET A 155 -12.65 3.20 2.40
C MET A 155 -13.24 2.13 1.49
N ASN A 156 -12.72 2.02 0.29
CA ASN A 156 -13.11 0.95 -0.63
C ASN A 156 -12.29 -0.31 -0.37
N ARG A 157 -12.88 -1.48 -0.65
CA ARG A 157 -12.16 -2.76 -0.73
C ARG A 157 -10.87 -2.60 -1.54
N GLY A 158 -9.79 -3.23 -1.07
CA GLY A 158 -8.48 -3.16 -1.72
C GLY A 158 -7.64 -1.93 -1.34
N SER A 159 -8.19 -0.99 -0.57
CA SER A 159 -7.43 0.15 -0.06
C SER A 159 -6.47 -0.29 1.06
N ILE A 160 -5.26 0.29 1.08
CA ILE A 160 -4.29 0.09 2.17
C ILE A 160 -4.60 1.09 3.28
N ILE A 161 -4.66 0.62 4.51
CA ILE A 161 -4.87 1.47 5.68
C ILE A 161 -3.58 2.24 5.97
N THR A 162 -3.63 3.56 5.76
CA THR A 162 -2.57 4.49 6.12
C THR A 162 -2.75 4.98 7.56
N PRO A 163 -1.74 5.61 8.21
CA PRO A 163 -1.93 6.24 9.51
C PRO A 163 -3.08 7.27 9.53
N VAL A 164 -3.23 8.06 8.46
CA VAL A 164 -4.34 9.03 8.33
C VAL A 164 -5.68 8.32 8.25
N ALA A 165 -5.78 7.23 7.45
CA ALA A 165 -7.00 6.43 7.37
C ALA A 165 -7.35 5.81 8.73
N ALA A 166 -6.38 5.29 9.47
CA ALA A 166 -6.61 4.75 10.83
C ALA A 166 -7.14 5.83 11.78
N GLY A 167 -6.61 7.05 11.71
CA GLY A 167 -7.11 8.20 12.48
C GLY A 167 -8.55 8.57 12.10
N ALA A 168 -8.87 8.61 10.81
CA ALA A 168 -10.22 8.89 10.32
C ALA A 168 -11.24 7.81 10.76
N LEU A 169 -10.87 6.53 10.64
CA LEU A 169 -11.71 5.42 11.13
C LEU A 169 -11.96 5.53 12.65
N ALA A 170 -10.94 5.85 13.42
CA ALA A 170 -11.07 6.06 14.86
C ALA A 170 -12.01 7.24 15.18
N GLY A 171 -11.92 8.35 14.44
CA GLY A 171 -12.82 9.50 14.57
C GLY A 171 -14.28 9.17 14.29
N LEU A 172 -14.54 8.15 13.46
CA LEU A 172 -15.88 7.60 13.15
C LEU A 172 -16.31 6.48 14.11
N GLY A 173 -15.55 6.23 15.20
CA GLY A 173 -15.85 5.14 16.13
C GLY A 173 -15.57 3.74 15.60
N ILE A 174 -14.94 3.61 14.44
CA ILE A 174 -14.58 2.32 13.82
C ILE A 174 -13.23 1.87 14.41
N TRP A 175 -13.31 1.18 15.54
CA TRP A 175 -12.12 0.73 16.28
C TRP A 175 -11.59 -0.63 15.83
N ARG A 176 -12.36 -1.36 15.01
CA ARG A 176 -11.94 -2.59 14.33
C ARG A 176 -12.31 -2.52 12.85
N VAL A 177 -11.49 -3.14 12.02
CA VAL A 177 -11.68 -3.21 10.57
C VAL A 177 -11.30 -4.60 10.08
N ASP A 178 -12.06 -5.10 9.12
CA ASP A 178 -11.78 -6.36 8.46
C ASP A 178 -10.78 -6.14 7.33
N VAL A 179 -9.69 -6.91 7.38
CA VAL A 179 -8.58 -6.81 6.44
C VAL A 179 -8.24 -8.19 5.89
N PHE A 180 -7.65 -8.24 4.71
CA PHE A 180 -7.07 -9.48 4.22
C PHE A 180 -5.92 -9.91 5.14
N ASP A 181 -5.92 -11.18 5.52
CA ASP A 181 -4.85 -11.78 6.32
C ASP A 181 -3.57 -11.96 5.50
N GLY A 182 -2.43 -12.08 6.15
CA GLY A 182 -1.15 -12.34 5.48
C GLY A 182 -1.16 -13.70 4.77
N ILE A 183 -0.68 -13.74 3.50
CA ILE A 183 -0.34 -15.03 2.87
C ILE A 183 0.93 -15.55 3.52
N LYS A 184 0.93 -16.80 3.91
CA LYS A 184 2.09 -17.45 4.54
C LYS A 184 3.07 -17.89 3.47
N ILE A 185 4.26 -17.32 3.49
CA ILE A 185 5.31 -17.59 2.51
C ILE A 185 6.57 -18.10 3.22
N SER A 186 7.18 -19.15 2.67
CA SER A 186 8.50 -19.64 3.07
C SER A 186 9.53 -19.36 1.99
N VAL A 187 10.78 -19.17 2.38
CA VAL A 187 11.91 -18.94 1.47
C VAL A 187 12.99 -19.98 1.75
N ILE A 188 13.43 -20.66 0.70
CA ILE A 188 14.53 -21.64 0.73
C ILE A 188 15.59 -21.19 -0.27
N SER A 189 16.83 -21.00 0.18
CA SER A 189 17.99 -20.77 -0.70
C SER A 189 18.82 -22.04 -0.76
N THR A 190 19.23 -22.48 -1.97
CA THR A 190 20.08 -23.63 -2.17
C THR A 190 21.33 -23.26 -2.94
N GLY A 191 22.47 -23.82 -2.51
CA GLY A 191 23.79 -23.63 -3.13
C GLY A 191 24.92 -23.99 -2.17
N ASP A 192 25.84 -24.80 -2.66
CA ASP A 192 27.05 -25.15 -1.89
C ASP A 192 27.96 -23.95 -1.63
N GLU A 193 27.84 -22.91 -2.48
CA GLU A 193 28.59 -21.65 -2.35
C GLU A 193 28.01 -20.71 -1.28
N LEU A 194 26.78 -20.94 -0.82
CA LEU A 194 26.07 -20.00 0.06
C LEU A 194 26.55 -20.07 1.51
N VAL A 195 26.85 -18.89 2.07
CA VAL A 195 27.13 -18.72 3.49
C VAL A 195 26.15 -17.71 4.12
N ASP A 196 26.12 -17.70 5.44
CA ASP A 196 25.34 -16.71 6.19
C ASP A 196 25.79 -15.28 5.89
N VAL A 197 24.86 -14.32 5.95
CA VAL A 197 25.17 -12.89 5.68
C VAL A 197 26.17 -12.31 6.68
N SER A 198 26.27 -12.88 7.89
CA SER A 198 27.22 -12.51 8.94
C SER A 198 28.59 -13.16 8.79
N SER A 199 28.71 -14.17 7.93
CA SER A 199 29.95 -14.92 7.70
C SER A 199 30.85 -14.23 6.69
N ASP A 200 32.16 -14.53 6.78
CA ASP A 200 33.10 -14.12 5.74
C ASP A 200 32.84 -14.88 4.44
N ALA A 201 32.83 -14.15 3.36
CA ALA A 201 32.73 -14.70 2.00
C ALA A 201 34.15 -14.77 1.41
N SER A 202 34.80 -15.92 1.59
CA SER A 202 36.13 -16.23 1.06
C SER A 202 36.07 -17.54 0.26
N ASP A 203 37.12 -17.84 -0.49
CA ASP A 203 37.33 -19.14 -1.14
C ASP A 203 36.16 -19.61 -2.03
N GLY A 204 35.55 -18.69 -2.79
CA GLY A 204 34.45 -19.00 -3.70
C GLY A 204 33.09 -19.05 -3.04
N LYS A 205 32.97 -18.71 -1.74
CA LYS A 205 31.69 -18.59 -1.04
C LYS A 205 31.08 -17.21 -1.29
N ILE A 206 29.77 -17.16 -1.31
CA ILE A 206 28.97 -15.91 -1.43
C ILE A 206 27.90 -15.87 -0.33
N ARG A 207 27.56 -14.67 0.12
CA ARG A 207 26.51 -14.50 1.12
C ARG A 207 25.13 -14.77 0.51
N ASP A 208 24.23 -15.37 1.28
CA ASP A 208 22.84 -15.62 0.89
C ASP A 208 22.05 -14.32 0.81
N VAL A 209 22.07 -13.70 -0.35
CA VAL A 209 21.35 -12.45 -0.66
C VAL A 209 19.87 -12.73 -0.90
N ASN A 210 19.53 -13.89 -1.49
CA ASN A 210 18.16 -14.18 -1.92
C ASN A 210 17.21 -14.32 -0.74
N THR A 211 17.58 -15.03 0.32
CA THR A 211 16.77 -15.12 1.53
C THR A 211 16.50 -13.74 2.12
N THR A 212 17.51 -12.87 2.21
CA THR A 212 17.35 -11.51 2.75
C THR A 212 16.42 -10.68 1.88
N LEU A 213 16.65 -10.65 0.56
CA LEU A 213 15.89 -9.86 -0.40
C LEU A 213 14.42 -10.26 -0.45
N LEU A 214 14.15 -11.55 -0.61
CA LEU A 214 12.79 -12.08 -0.68
C LEU A 214 12.05 -11.92 0.67
N SER A 215 12.74 -12.15 1.80
CA SER A 215 12.15 -11.93 3.13
C SER A 215 11.74 -10.47 3.36
N ALA A 216 12.57 -9.53 2.93
CA ALA A 216 12.25 -8.10 2.98
C ALA A 216 11.06 -7.75 2.08
N ALA A 217 11.03 -8.28 0.85
CA ALA A 217 9.94 -8.06 -0.10
C ALA A 217 8.60 -8.62 0.41
N ILE A 218 8.60 -9.83 0.98
CA ILE A 218 7.43 -10.47 1.59
C ILE A 218 6.86 -9.61 2.72
N LYS A 219 7.73 -9.13 3.63
CA LYS A 219 7.31 -8.26 4.74
C LYS A 219 6.78 -6.91 4.26
N LYS A 220 7.43 -6.30 3.25
CA LYS A 220 6.99 -5.05 2.62
C LYS A 220 5.58 -5.18 2.05
N ASP A 221 5.24 -6.31 1.45
CA ASP A 221 3.91 -6.57 0.88
C ASP A 221 2.84 -6.91 1.94
N GLY A 222 3.20 -6.95 3.24
CA GLY A 222 2.29 -7.31 4.32
C GLY A 222 1.95 -8.80 4.35
N PHE A 223 2.84 -9.65 3.83
CA PHE A 223 2.69 -11.10 3.88
C PHE A 223 3.48 -11.71 5.03
N ASP A 224 3.12 -12.90 5.47
CA ASP A 224 3.72 -13.58 6.61
C ASP A 224 4.89 -14.46 6.16
N LEU A 225 6.12 -14.06 6.50
CA LEU A 225 7.28 -14.91 6.36
C LEU A 225 7.28 -15.92 7.51
N VAL A 226 6.97 -17.20 7.21
CA VAL A 226 6.76 -18.23 8.25
C VAL A 226 7.93 -19.22 8.42
N PHE A 227 8.79 -19.33 7.41
CA PHE A 227 9.96 -20.20 7.49
C PHE A 227 11.04 -19.75 6.50
N THR A 228 12.30 -19.87 6.89
CA THR A 228 13.47 -19.69 6.00
C THR A 228 14.44 -20.84 6.21
N ALA A 229 15.06 -21.28 5.12
CA ALA A 229 16.11 -22.28 5.17
C ALA A 229 17.20 -21.98 4.12
N ARG A 230 18.43 -22.36 4.45
CA ARG A 230 19.53 -22.46 3.50
C ARG A 230 19.98 -23.91 3.49
N THR A 231 20.02 -24.50 2.30
CA THR A 231 20.42 -25.91 2.08
C THR A 231 21.63 -25.95 1.15
N LYS A 232 22.36 -27.04 1.23
CA LYS A 232 23.32 -27.41 0.19
C LYS A 232 22.59 -27.88 -1.06
N ASP A 233 23.32 -28.05 -2.15
CA ASP A 233 22.83 -28.68 -3.37
C ASP A 233 22.75 -30.21 -3.20
N ASP A 234 22.01 -30.63 -2.17
CA ASP A 234 21.71 -32.01 -1.83
C ASP A 234 20.20 -32.27 -1.88
N GLU A 235 19.80 -33.32 -2.62
CA GLU A 235 18.38 -33.62 -2.87
C GLU A 235 17.61 -33.88 -1.57
N ASN A 236 18.21 -34.55 -0.57
CA ASN A 236 17.55 -34.86 0.68
C ASN A 236 17.41 -33.62 1.56
N GLU A 237 18.44 -32.77 1.63
CA GLU A 237 18.35 -31.50 2.35
C GLU A 237 17.26 -30.59 1.78
N ILE A 238 17.22 -30.47 0.44
CA ILE A 238 16.21 -29.66 -0.25
C ILE A 238 14.82 -30.24 -0.01
N ARG A 239 14.63 -31.57 -0.14
CA ARG A 239 13.37 -32.28 0.10
C ARG A 239 12.84 -32.08 1.52
N ASN A 240 13.70 -32.19 2.53
CA ASN A 240 13.34 -31.97 3.92
C ASN A 240 12.94 -30.52 4.19
N ALA A 241 13.69 -29.57 3.65
CA ALA A 241 13.35 -28.15 3.75
C ALA A 241 12.01 -27.81 3.08
N VAL A 242 11.77 -28.35 1.87
CA VAL A 242 10.51 -28.18 1.13
C VAL A 242 9.34 -28.81 1.89
N SER A 243 9.47 -30.03 2.38
CA SER A 243 8.42 -30.69 3.18
C SER A 243 8.06 -29.86 4.42
N THR A 244 9.07 -29.33 5.12
CA THR A 244 8.86 -28.44 6.29
C THR A 244 8.16 -27.15 5.89
N ALA A 245 8.58 -26.54 4.78
CA ALA A 245 8.00 -25.30 4.28
C ALA A 245 6.54 -25.47 3.82
N VAL A 246 6.24 -26.54 3.07
CA VAL A 246 4.89 -26.89 2.58
C VAL A 246 3.91 -27.06 3.73
N SER A 247 4.32 -27.67 4.84
CA SER A 247 3.45 -27.86 6.01
C SER A 247 3.05 -26.56 6.71
N LYS A 248 3.75 -25.44 6.44
CA LYS A 248 3.57 -24.15 7.14
C LYS A 248 3.05 -23.02 6.24
N SER A 249 3.11 -23.19 4.92
CA SER A 249 2.97 -22.08 3.97
C SER A 249 1.87 -22.30 2.95
N ASP A 250 1.33 -21.19 2.45
CA ASP A 250 0.48 -21.14 1.26
C ASP A 250 1.35 -21.11 -0.02
N VAL A 251 2.56 -20.49 0.07
CA VAL A 251 3.54 -20.40 -1.02
C VAL A 251 4.95 -20.68 -0.51
N VAL A 252 5.73 -21.48 -1.25
CA VAL A 252 7.15 -21.71 -0.98
C VAL A 252 7.96 -21.18 -2.15
N LEU A 253 8.93 -20.32 -1.87
CA LEU A 253 9.89 -19.78 -2.82
C LEU A 253 11.22 -20.51 -2.67
N ILE A 254 11.70 -21.17 -3.71
CA ILE A 254 13.01 -21.84 -3.73
C ILE A 254 13.92 -21.05 -4.67
N SER A 255 15.01 -20.51 -4.16
CA SER A 255 15.98 -19.74 -4.90
C SER A 255 17.33 -20.44 -4.93
N GLY A 256 17.87 -20.67 -6.10
CA GLY A 256 19.14 -21.37 -6.33
C GLY A 256 19.01 -22.49 -7.34
N GLY A 257 20.12 -23.20 -7.57
CA GLY A 257 20.09 -24.34 -8.48
C GLY A 257 20.00 -24.03 -9.97
N SER A 258 20.38 -22.82 -10.41
CA SER A 258 20.38 -22.45 -11.83
C SER A 258 21.66 -22.86 -12.58
N SER A 259 22.63 -23.47 -11.89
CA SER A 259 23.84 -24.02 -12.52
C SER A 259 23.60 -25.46 -13.00
N VAL A 260 24.34 -25.90 -14.01
CA VAL A 260 24.14 -27.16 -14.77
C VAL A 260 24.08 -28.47 -13.95
N GLY A 261 24.18 -28.44 -12.62
CA GLY A 261 24.02 -29.61 -11.73
C GLY A 261 22.88 -29.45 -10.70
N ALA A 262 22.74 -28.28 -10.13
CA ALA A 262 21.74 -28.03 -9.05
C ALA A 262 20.31 -27.84 -9.59
N LYS A 263 20.15 -27.51 -10.88
CA LYS A 263 18.88 -27.43 -11.57
C LYS A 263 18.13 -28.75 -11.58
N ASP A 264 18.85 -29.85 -11.63
CA ASP A 264 18.25 -31.19 -11.59
C ASP A 264 17.67 -31.54 -10.22
N PHE A 265 18.29 -31.11 -9.11
CA PHE A 265 17.80 -31.44 -7.76
C PHE A 265 16.52 -30.68 -7.41
N THR A 266 16.46 -29.38 -7.68
CA THR A 266 15.22 -28.59 -7.47
C THR A 266 14.10 -29.13 -8.34
N GLU A 267 14.33 -29.41 -9.62
CA GLU A 267 13.32 -29.99 -10.52
C GLU A 267 12.87 -31.37 -10.04
N ARG A 268 13.76 -32.24 -9.56
CA ARG A 268 13.40 -33.57 -9.03
C ARG A 268 12.51 -33.45 -7.79
N VAL A 269 12.88 -32.58 -6.84
CA VAL A 269 12.08 -32.35 -5.63
C VAL A 269 10.70 -31.75 -5.98
N LEU A 270 10.63 -30.84 -6.93
CA LEU A 270 9.36 -30.30 -7.41
C LEU A 270 8.52 -31.33 -8.17
N SER A 271 9.17 -32.36 -8.76
CA SER A 271 8.48 -33.47 -9.45
C SER A 271 7.78 -34.46 -8.51
N ASP A 272 7.97 -34.33 -7.16
CA ASP A 272 7.16 -35.04 -6.17
C ASP A 272 5.71 -34.54 -6.16
N GLY A 273 5.48 -33.33 -6.66
CA GLY A 273 4.17 -32.75 -6.87
C GLY A 273 3.79 -32.67 -8.37
N GLU A 274 2.81 -31.84 -8.65
CA GLU A 274 2.38 -31.52 -10.02
C GLU A 274 3.15 -30.33 -10.56
N ILE A 275 3.93 -30.51 -11.63
CA ILE A 275 4.58 -29.41 -12.36
C ILE A 275 3.54 -28.69 -13.21
N LEU A 276 3.21 -27.45 -12.86
CA LEU A 276 2.23 -26.61 -13.53
C LEU A 276 2.85 -25.82 -14.69
N MET A 277 4.11 -25.39 -14.54
CA MET A 277 4.87 -24.63 -15.52
C MET A 277 6.37 -24.90 -15.36
N HIS A 278 7.08 -25.01 -16.50
CA HIS A 278 8.54 -25.08 -16.51
C HIS A 278 9.10 -24.14 -17.58
N GLY A 279 9.47 -22.96 -17.17
CA GLY A 279 9.95 -21.86 -17.99
C GLY A 279 8.93 -20.74 -18.16
N LEU A 280 9.37 -19.51 -17.96
CA LEU A 280 8.58 -18.29 -18.06
C LEU A 280 9.11 -17.42 -19.22
N ALA A 281 8.22 -17.02 -20.14
CA ALA A 281 8.56 -16.10 -21.24
C ALA A 281 8.70 -14.66 -20.71
N MET A 282 9.63 -14.46 -19.77
CA MET A 282 9.93 -13.18 -19.13
C MET A 282 11.46 -12.97 -19.03
N LYS A 283 11.91 -11.73 -19.09
CA LYS A 283 13.30 -11.31 -18.89
C LYS A 283 13.34 -10.14 -17.89
N PRO A 284 14.03 -10.34 -16.75
CA PRO A 284 14.61 -11.59 -16.24
C PRO A 284 13.54 -12.57 -15.77
N GLY A 285 13.89 -13.87 -15.57
CA GLY A 285 12.98 -14.85 -14.98
C GLY A 285 12.73 -16.14 -15.78
N LYS A 286 13.40 -16.34 -16.93
CA LYS A 286 13.18 -17.49 -17.81
C LYS A 286 13.18 -18.88 -17.10
N PRO A 287 14.09 -19.20 -16.17
CA PRO A 287 14.16 -20.53 -15.56
C PRO A 287 13.18 -20.75 -14.39
N THR A 288 12.08 -20.00 -14.33
CA THR A 288 11.07 -20.15 -13.29
C THR A 288 10.26 -21.41 -13.47
N ILE A 289 10.03 -22.14 -12.36
CA ILE A 289 9.19 -23.34 -12.31
C ILE A 289 8.02 -23.06 -11.35
N LEU A 290 6.81 -23.44 -11.73
CA LEU A 290 5.66 -23.48 -10.83
C LEU A 290 5.26 -24.95 -10.63
N ALA A 291 5.13 -25.37 -9.39
CA ALA A 291 4.67 -26.69 -9.01
C ALA A 291 3.65 -26.61 -7.88
N LYS A 292 2.83 -27.62 -7.74
CA LYS A 292 1.91 -27.79 -6.63
C LYS A 292 2.28 -29.02 -5.85
N ILE A 293 2.54 -28.85 -4.56
CA ILE A 293 2.77 -29.94 -3.61
C ILE A 293 1.66 -29.85 -2.55
N ASP A 294 0.83 -30.85 -2.46
CA ASP A 294 -0.39 -30.84 -1.64
C ASP A 294 -1.30 -29.65 -2.00
N LYS A 295 -1.44 -28.68 -1.09
CA LYS A 295 -2.22 -27.45 -1.26
C LYS A 295 -1.34 -26.21 -1.47
N THR A 296 -0.03 -26.38 -1.46
CA THR A 296 0.96 -25.29 -1.46
C THR A 296 1.50 -25.08 -2.86
N LEU A 297 1.53 -23.83 -3.30
CA LEU A 297 2.22 -23.44 -4.52
C LEU A 297 3.73 -23.33 -4.24
N VAL A 298 4.53 -24.09 -4.98
CA VAL A 298 5.98 -24.06 -4.87
C VAL A 298 6.57 -23.43 -6.12
N VAL A 299 7.41 -22.42 -5.92
CA VAL A 299 7.98 -21.59 -6.99
C VAL A 299 9.49 -21.75 -6.99
N GLY A 300 10.02 -22.40 -8.01
CA GLY A 300 11.46 -22.43 -8.29
C GLY A 300 11.87 -21.13 -8.98
N LEU A 301 12.63 -20.31 -8.28
CA LEU A 301 13.09 -19.01 -8.74
C LEU A 301 14.50 -19.09 -9.37
N PRO A 302 14.85 -18.16 -10.26
CA PRO A 302 16.24 -18.00 -10.70
C PRO A 302 17.19 -17.77 -9.52
N GLY A 303 18.41 -18.32 -9.59
CA GLY A 303 19.46 -18.06 -8.57
C GLY A 303 19.95 -16.60 -8.55
N ASN A 304 19.82 -15.86 -9.66
CA ASN A 304 20.16 -14.43 -9.71
C ASN A 304 19.18 -13.62 -8.83
N PRO A 305 19.69 -12.86 -7.83
CA PRO A 305 18.84 -12.15 -6.86
C PRO A 305 17.83 -11.20 -7.49
N TYR A 306 18.27 -10.39 -8.43
CA TYR A 306 17.37 -9.45 -9.11
C TYR A 306 16.28 -10.20 -9.92
N ALA A 307 16.65 -11.29 -10.59
CA ALA A 307 15.67 -12.08 -11.33
C ALA A 307 14.65 -12.76 -10.42
N ALA A 308 15.08 -13.29 -9.28
CA ALA A 308 14.21 -13.87 -8.26
C ALA A 308 13.21 -12.84 -7.71
N TYR A 309 13.70 -11.63 -7.39
CA TYR A 309 12.89 -10.52 -6.91
C TYR A 309 11.85 -10.07 -7.95
N MET A 310 12.24 -9.94 -9.24
CA MET A 310 11.31 -9.54 -10.29
C MET A 310 10.25 -10.60 -10.57
N VAL A 311 10.60 -11.89 -10.48
CA VAL A 311 9.60 -12.98 -10.58
C VAL A 311 8.64 -12.93 -9.39
N TYR A 312 9.14 -12.76 -8.18
CA TYR A 312 8.28 -12.60 -6.99
C TYR A 312 7.30 -11.43 -7.17
N ASN A 313 7.80 -10.25 -7.55
CA ASN A 313 6.96 -9.07 -7.73
C ASN A 313 5.92 -9.25 -8.83
N GLU A 314 6.35 -9.74 -10.02
CA GLU A 314 5.50 -9.80 -11.20
C GLU A 314 4.51 -10.97 -11.16
N ILE A 315 4.88 -12.10 -10.53
CA ILE A 315 4.10 -13.34 -10.63
C ILE A 315 3.38 -13.67 -9.31
N ILE A 316 3.93 -13.29 -8.15
CA ILE A 316 3.31 -13.61 -6.86
C ILE A 316 2.64 -12.37 -6.26
N SER A 317 3.42 -11.34 -5.95
CA SER A 317 2.93 -10.12 -5.29
C SER A 317 1.83 -9.43 -6.11
N SER A 318 2.04 -9.24 -7.41
CA SER A 318 1.05 -8.59 -8.27
C SER A 318 -0.27 -9.36 -8.35
N VAL A 319 -0.22 -10.69 -8.38
CA VAL A 319 -1.42 -11.54 -8.42
C VAL A 319 -2.20 -11.44 -7.11
N VAL A 320 -1.53 -11.48 -5.96
CA VAL A 320 -2.19 -11.29 -4.67
C VAL A 320 -2.85 -9.92 -4.57
N LYS A 321 -2.15 -8.87 -4.99
CA LYS A 321 -2.67 -7.50 -5.01
C LYS A 321 -3.90 -7.40 -5.92
N GLU A 322 -3.87 -8.02 -7.10
CA GLU A 322 -5.01 -8.08 -8.02
C GLU A 322 -6.22 -8.81 -7.41
N ILE A 323 -6.02 -9.99 -6.80
CA ILE A 323 -7.08 -10.77 -6.12
C ILE A 323 -7.75 -9.92 -5.02
N ARG A 324 -6.96 -9.13 -4.30
CA ARG A 324 -7.43 -8.24 -3.22
C ARG A 324 -8.06 -6.93 -3.72
N GLY A 325 -8.09 -6.69 -5.02
CA GLY A 325 -8.67 -5.49 -5.63
C GLY A 325 -7.76 -4.26 -5.60
N GLN A 326 -6.48 -4.43 -5.28
CA GLN A 326 -5.51 -3.33 -5.35
C GLN A 326 -5.21 -2.98 -6.81
N LYS A 327 -5.22 -1.70 -7.12
CA LYS A 327 -4.83 -1.20 -8.44
C LYS A 327 -3.31 -1.07 -8.52
N GLU A 328 -2.73 -1.51 -9.65
CA GLU A 328 -1.32 -1.28 -9.92
C GLU A 328 -1.06 0.23 -10.04
N LYS A 329 -0.11 0.72 -9.23
CA LYS A 329 0.31 2.12 -9.32
C LYS A 329 1.30 2.27 -10.47
N THR A 330 1.05 3.22 -11.35
CA THR A 330 1.97 3.56 -12.44
C THR A 330 2.18 5.06 -12.51
N LEU A 331 3.36 5.47 -12.96
CA LEU A 331 3.71 6.86 -13.24
C LEU A 331 3.88 7.01 -14.75
N ASP A 332 3.18 7.98 -15.33
CA ASP A 332 3.34 8.32 -16.73
C ASP A 332 4.66 9.09 -16.92
N CYS A 333 5.52 8.57 -17.79
CA CYS A 333 6.86 9.07 -18.06
C CYS A 333 7.14 9.11 -19.55
N PHE A 334 8.26 9.70 -19.91
CA PHE A 334 8.82 9.65 -21.26
C PHE A 334 10.18 8.96 -21.25
N SER A 335 10.52 8.24 -22.30
CA SER A 335 11.78 7.56 -22.41
C SER A 335 12.93 8.53 -22.66
N ALA A 336 14.02 8.42 -21.89
CA ALA A 336 15.24 9.22 -22.09
C ALA A 336 16.01 8.82 -23.36
N CYS A 337 15.94 7.54 -23.74
CA CYS A 337 16.66 6.97 -24.89
C CYS A 337 15.96 5.72 -25.39
N ASN A 338 16.49 5.09 -26.45
CA ASN A 338 15.97 3.81 -26.93
C ASN A 338 16.24 2.69 -25.93
N PHE A 339 15.23 1.88 -25.61
CA PHE A 339 15.31 0.68 -24.78
C PHE A 339 15.15 -0.55 -25.68
N PRO A 340 16.16 -1.39 -25.86
CA PRO A 340 15.99 -2.64 -26.59
C PRO A 340 15.22 -3.67 -25.75
N SER A 341 14.32 -4.43 -26.37
CA SER A 341 13.66 -5.58 -25.79
C SER A 341 14.04 -6.86 -26.51
N VAL A 342 13.58 -7.99 -25.99
CA VAL A 342 13.78 -9.29 -26.60
C VAL A 342 12.41 -9.80 -27.06
N PRO A 343 12.13 -9.84 -28.37
CA PRO A 343 10.86 -10.34 -28.89
C PRO A 343 10.53 -11.75 -28.38
N GLY A 344 9.25 -12.02 -28.21
CA GLY A 344 8.75 -13.28 -27.70
C GLY A 344 8.80 -13.44 -26.18
N ARG A 345 9.25 -12.40 -25.43
CA ARG A 345 9.30 -12.40 -23.96
C ARG A 345 8.93 -11.04 -23.39
N THR A 346 8.11 -11.02 -22.35
CA THR A 346 7.91 -9.79 -21.56
C THR A 346 9.24 -9.36 -20.94
N THR A 347 9.70 -8.15 -21.24
CA THR A 347 10.93 -7.61 -20.67
C THR A 347 10.58 -6.63 -19.55
N LEU A 348 11.17 -6.85 -18.36
CA LEU A 348 11.09 -5.94 -17.22
C LEU A 348 12.39 -5.14 -17.16
N GLN A 349 12.37 -3.91 -17.66
CA GLN A 349 13.53 -3.02 -17.71
C GLN A 349 13.53 -2.08 -16.52
N LEU A 350 14.57 -2.17 -15.68
CA LEU A 350 14.78 -1.18 -14.62
C LEU A 350 15.03 0.20 -15.21
N VAL A 351 14.46 1.19 -14.53
CA VAL A 351 14.64 2.60 -14.89
C VAL A 351 14.88 3.45 -13.65
N ASN A 352 15.60 4.54 -13.86
CA ASN A 352 15.64 5.68 -12.94
C ASN A 352 14.75 6.77 -13.52
N VAL A 353 13.71 7.16 -12.76
CA VAL A 353 12.78 8.22 -13.11
C VAL A 353 13.18 9.49 -12.40
N ALA A 354 13.31 10.58 -13.15
CA ALA A 354 13.55 11.92 -12.64
C ALA A 354 12.67 12.95 -13.34
N PHE A 355 12.37 14.05 -12.66
CA PHE A 355 11.68 15.19 -13.27
C PHE A 355 12.73 16.12 -13.90
N ASP A 356 12.58 16.41 -15.20
CA ASP A 356 13.54 17.23 -15.97
C ASP A 356 13.25 18.74 -15.93
N GLY A 357 12.23 19.15 -15.17
CA GLY A 357 11.72 20.52 -15.13
C GLY A 357 10.41 20.70 -15.88
N THR A 358 10.04 19.77 -16.77
CA THR A 358 8.81 19.79 -17.57
C THR A 358 7.99 18.51 -17.46
N ARG A 359 8.65 17.36 -17.39
CA ARG A 359 8.02 16.04 -17.38
C ARG A 359 8.87 15.01 -16.62
N TYR A 360 8.27 13.88 -16.28
CA TYR A 360 9.01 12.74 -15.77
C TYR A 360 9.69 11.98 -16.91
N VAL A 361 10.96 11.71 -16.75
CA VAL A 361 11.80 11.02 -17.73
C VAL A 361 12.40 9.75 -17.12
N ALA A 362 12.24 8.62 -17.81
CA ALA A 362 12.72 7.33 -17.39
C ALA A 362 14.01 6.98 -18.16
N THR A 363 15.11 6.83 -17.43
CA THR A 363 16.41 6.41 -17.97
C THR A 363 16.65 4.94 -17.63
N PRO A 364 16.95 4.05 -18.61
CA PRO A 364 17.16 2.64 -18.35
C PRO A 364 18.43 2.39 -17.53
N VAL A 365 18.30 1.50 -16.54
CA VAL A 365 19.42 0.99 -15.76
C VAL A 365 19.77 -0.39 -16.30
N PHE A 366 20.91 -0.50 -16.98
CA PHE A 366 21.38 -1.76 -17.54
C PHE A 366 22.19 -2.53 -16.51
N LEU A 367 21.72 -3.73 -16.18
CA LEU A 367 22.44 -4.63 -15.29
C LEU A 367 23.30 -5.59 -16.09
N LYS A 368 24.57 -5.70 -15.74
CA LYS A 368 25.36 -6.92 -15.99
C LYS A 368 24.86 -7.97 -14.99
N SER A 369 24.72 -9.23 -15.39
CA SER A 369 24.17 -10.31 -14.57
C SER A 369 24.67 -10.24 -13.10
N ALA A 370 23.76 -10.34 -12.14
CA ALA A 370 23.99 -10.35 -10.69
C ALA A 370 24.36 -9.02 -9.99
N ASN A 371 24.40 -7.88 -10.67
CA ASN A 371 24.76 -6.60 -10.05
C ASN A 371 23.60 -5.97 -9.26
N LEU A 372 23.31 -6.49 -8.06
CA LEU A 372 22.27 -5.96 -7.18
C LEU A 372 22.56 -4.51 -6.73
N ILE A 373 23.82 -4.16 -6.51
CA ILE A 373 24.22 -2.79 -6.13
C ILE A 373 23.82 -1.79 -7.22
N THR A 374 24.01 -2.13 -8.50
CA THR A 374 23.55 -1.28 -9.60
C THR A 374 22.03 -1.17 -9.65
N ALA A 375 21.29 -2.22 -9.26
CA ALA A 375 19.84 -2.19 -9.20
C ALA A 375 19.29 -1.18 -8.17
N MET A 376 20.06 -0.83 -7.13
CA MET A 376 19.70 0.19 -6.13
C MET A 376 19.57 1.60 -6.72
N SER A 377 20.15 1.87 -7.89
CA SER A 377 19.99 3.17 -8.57
C SER A 377 18.67 3.31 -9.30
N ALA A 378 17.89 2.23 -9.44
CA ALA A 378 16.58 2.25 -10.08
C ALA A 378 15.49 2.54 -9.03
N ASN A 379 14.52 3.37 -9.41
CA ASN A 379 13.33 3.66 -8.61
C ASN A 379 12.02 3.16 -9.25
N GLY A 380 12.12 2.47 -10.39
CA GLY A 380 11.00 1.85 -11.07
C GLY A 380 11.43 0.86 -12.15
N TYR A 381 10.45 0.21 -12.75
CA TYR A 381 10.68 -0.62 -13.93
C TYR A 381 9.56 -0.44 -14.96
N VAL A 382 9.87 -0.72 -16.21
CA VAL A 382 8.93 -0.70 -17.34
C VAL A 382 8.69 -2.13 -17.79
N ARG A 383 7.43 -2.45 -18.04
CA ARG A 383 7.03 -3.73 -18.63
C ARG A 383 6.90 -3.55 -20.16
N ILE A 384 7.81 -4.12 -20.91
CA ILE A 384 7.80 -4.12 -22.38
C ILE A 384 7.16 -5.43 -22.86
N SER A 385 6.14 -5.32 -23.69
CA SER A 385 5.39 -6.49 -24.20
C SER A 385 6.29 -7.44 -24.99
N LYS A 386 5.92 -8.72 -25.01
CA LYS A 386 6.59 -9.74 -25.85
C LYS A 386 6.50 -9.45 -27.36
N ASP A 387 5.56 -8.61 -27.75
CA ASP A 387 5.29 -8.25 -29.15
C ASP A 387 6.00 -6.94 -29.56
N GLU A 388 6.76 -6.31 -28.62
CA GLU A 388 7.51 -5.08 -28.84
C GLU A 388 9.02 -5.33 -28.87
N GLU A 389 9.71 -4.74 -29.84
CA GLU A 389 11.18 -4.83 -29.98
C GLU A 389 11.91 -3.86 -29.04
N GLY A 390 11.19 -2.95 -28.40
CA GLY A 390 11.74 -1.96 -27.48
C GLY A 390 10.88 -0.72 -27.36
N ILE A 391 11.44 0.30 -26.73
CA ILE A 391 10.82 1.62 -26.56
C ILE A 391 11.74 2.66 -27.18
N TYR A 392 11.19 3.54 -28.01
CA TYR A 392 11.97 4.62 -28.63
C TYR A 392 12.14 5.80 -27.69
N LYS A 393 13.20 6.58 -27.92
CA LYS A 393 13.41 7.86 -27.23
C LYS A 393 12.18 8.75 -27.37
N ASP A 394 11.85 9.47 -26.29
CA ASP A 394 10.69 10.38 -26.16
C ASP A 394 9.30 9.72 -26.30
N ALA A 395 9.24 8.38 -26.43
CA ALA A 395 7.96 7.68 -26.39
C ALA A 395 7.35 7.72 -24.98
N PRO A 396 6.00 7.87 -24.87
CA PRO A 396 5.31 7.78 -23.59
C PRO A 396 5.35 6.34 -23.08
N LEU A 397 5.55 6.19 -21.77
CA LEU A 397 5.59 4.88 -21.11
C LEU A 397 5.04 4.95 -19.68
N LYS A 398 4.64 3.81 -19.15
CA LYS A 398 4.22 3.66 -17.75
C LYS A 398 5.30 2.97 -16.94
N VAL A 399 5.77 3.64 -15.92
CA VAL A 399 6.70 3.09 -14.96
C VAL A 399 5.95 2.55 -13.76
N ILE A 400 6.25 1.32 -13.37
CA ILE A 400 5.80 0.72 -12.11
C ILE A 400 6.87 1.10 -11.07
N PRO A 401 6.52 1.89 -10.04
CA PRO A 401 7.47 2.28 -9.01
C PRO A 401 7.96 1.06 -8.24
N LEU A 402 9.27 0.96 -8.06
CA LEU A 402 9.85 0.16 -6.99
C LEU A 402 9.73 1.06 -5.75
N GLU A 403 8.65 0.94 -4.99
CA GLU A 403 8.47 1.75 -3.80
C GLU A 403 9.68 1.60 -2.89
N LEU A 404 10.43 2.65 -2.82
CA LEU A 404 11.56 2.87 -1.92
C LEU A 404 11.04 3.34 -0.57
#